data_124ac692190b18413b0a8a4fbccb8755
#
_entry.id   124ac692190b18413b0a8a4fbccb8755
#
_cell.length_a   1.000
_cell.length_b   1.000
_cell.length_c   1.000
_cell.angle_alpha   90.00
_cell.angle_beta   90.00
_cell.angle_gamma   90.00
#
_symmetry.space_group_name_H-M   'P 1'
#
loop_
_entity.id
_entity.type
_entity.pdbx_description
1 polymer ?
#
loop_
_entity_poly.entity_id
_entity_poly.type
_entity_poly.pdbx_seq_one_letter_code
_entity_poly.pdbx_strand_id
1 'polypeptide(L)'
;MQAARKGIDEASSDCRPLLLGVTLLTSISKSALNNELRVRGDVSEQVLHLARMANSASLDGVICSGLEVKKLRDLFGQNFLLVVPGVRQNRKTWDDQIRVVTPSEAIKNGADYVVIGREITKSENPARIFNQIVDSIQDVVVGGIDKSPSVEIVKALLHIGVFVFRPQKPFTWVSGIQSPVYCDNRLILSYPDVRDRIVKCLVKGIRTHFPDVDVIAGVATAGIPHAALVAREMDLPMIYVRHQAKGHGKENKIEGYFRRGQKIIVIEDHISTGKSAIEAVSALREAGGHVSGVYSVFSYGLKQAVHNFTEAQVPFFTLARFEDLMDVAIEDGYLGSEERDTIENWHTNLTI
;
A
#
# COMPACT_ATOMS: atom_id res chain seq x y z
N MET A 1 -24.25 19.60 16.19
CA MET A 1 -22.84 19.57 15.77
C MET A 1 -21.99 20.61 16.52
N GLN A 2 -22.25 21.93 16.39
CA GLN A 2 -21.47 22.98 17.08
C GLN A 2 -21.41 22.84 18.61
N ALA A 3 -22.53 22.51 19.28
CA ALA A 3 -22.54 22.28 20.72
C ALA A 3 -21.67 21.09 21.17
N ALA A 4 -21.69 20.01 20.38
CA ALA A 4 -20.82 18.85 20.64
C ALA A 4 -19.33 19.21 20.46
N ARG A 5 -18.99 19.99 19.44
CA ARG A 5 -17.64 20.50 19.22
C ARG A 5 -17.17 21.33 20.41
N LYS A 6 -18.02 22.29 20.83
CA LYS A 6 -17.73 23.15 21.98
C LYS A 6 -17.54 22.33 23.27
N GLY A 7 -18.39 21.33 23.52
CA GLY A 7 -18.25 20.48 24.71
C GLY A 7 -16.95 19.67 24.74
N ILE A 8 -16.47 19.21 23.57
CA ILE A 8 -15.16 18.52 23.49
C ILE A 8 -14.01 19.50 23.69
N ASP A 9 -14.08 20.71 23.13
CA ASP A 9 -13.04 21.71 23.25
C ASP A 9 -12.94 22.27 24.68
N GLU A 10 -14.05 22.28 25.43
CA GLU A 10 -14.10 22.67 26.85
C GLU A 10 -13.64 21.54 27.81
N ALA A 11 -13.70 20.29 27.38
CA ALA A 11 -13.23 19.15 28.15
C ALA A 11 -11.69 19.09 28.09
N SER A 12 -11.04 19.70 29.09
CA SER A 12 -9.58 19.65 29.26
C SER A 12 -9.11 18.22 29.44
N SER A 13 -8.64 17.57 28.39
CA SER A 13 -7.92 16.30 28.46
C SER A 13 -6.73 16.29 27.49
N ASP A 14 -5.64 15.67 27.90
CA ASP A 14 -4.44 15.49 27.07
C ASP A 14 -4.73 14.66 25.79
N CYS A 15 -5.91 14.02 25.71
CA CYS A 15 -6.35 13.22 24.59
C CYS A 15 -7.75 13.68 24.11
N ARG A 16 -7.77 14.57 23.12
CA ARG A 16 -9.01 15.05 22.50
C ARG A 16 -9.62 13.98 21.58
N PRO A 17 -10.87 13.53 21.81
CA PRO A 17 -11.53 12.58 20.92
C PRO A 17 -11.88 13.23 19.57
N LEU A 18 -11.84 12.41 18.50
CA LEU A 18 -12.30 12.80 17.18
C LEU A 18 -13.84 12.83 17.14
N LEU A 19 -14.41 13.87 16.58
CA LEU A 19 -15.87 14.05 16.44
C LEU A 19 -16.28 13.84 14.99
N LEU A 20 -17.01 12.77 14.73
CA LEU A 20 -17.50 12.42 13.40
C LEU A 20 -18.99 12.67 13.26
N GLY A 21 -19.41 13.27 12.15
CA GLY A 21 -20.81 13.43 11.79
C GLY A 21 -21.31 12.22 10.99
N VAL A 22 -22.49 11.69 11.32
CA VAL A 22 -23.14 10.69 10.48
C VAL A 22 -23.92 11.40 9.36
N THR A 23 -23.67 11.03 8.11
CA THR A 23 -24.44 11.56 6.96
C THR A 23 -25.74 10.78 6.79
N LEU A 24 -25.85 9.96 5.75
CA LEU A 24 -27.00 9.07 5.54
C LEU A 24 -26.58 7.61 5.71
N LEU A 25 -27.42 6.82 6.36
CA LEU A 25 -27.21 5.39 6.51
C LEU A 25 -27.14 4.70 5.14
N THR A 26 -26.27 3.70 5.02
CA THR A 26 -26.05 2.96 3.76
C THR A 26 -27.25 2.14 3.29
N SER A 27 -28.23 1.92 4.17
CA SER A 27 -29.51 1.27 3.88
C SER A 27 -30.56 2.21 3.26
N ILE A 28 -30.36 3.55 3.31
CA ILE A 28 -31.34 4.52 2.80
C ILE A 28 -31.24 4.60 1.27
N SER A 29 -32.31 4.21 0.61
CA SER A 29 -32.49 4.36 -0.83
C SER A 29 -33.02 5.78 -1.17
N LYS A 30 -32.98 6.15 -2.46
CA LYS A 30 -33.59 7.40 -2.93
C LYS A 30 -35.09 7.46 -2.65
N SER A 31 -35.80 6.31 -2.76
CA SER A 31 -37.21 6.19 -2.43
C SER A 31 -37.47 6.45 -0.94
N ALA A 32 -36.70 5.83 -0.04
CA ALA A 32 -36.81 6.05 1.39
C ALA A 32 -36.48 7.50 1.76
N LEU A 33 -35.44 8.10 1.15
CA LEU A 33 -35.09 9.50 1.37
C LEU A 33 -36.26 10.42 1.03
N ASN A 34 -36.88 10.28 -0.15
CA ASN A 34 -37.92 11.18 -0.63
C ASN A 34 -39.28 10.91 0.02
N ASN A 35 -39.68 9.64 0.18
CA ASN A 35 -41.03 9.27 0.59
C ASN A 35 -41.20 9.11 2.12
N GLU A 36 -40.21 8.54 2.78
CA GLU A 36 -40.27 8.27 4.23
C GLU A 36 -39.66 9.42 5.03
N LEU A 37 -38.45 9.86 4.66
CA LEU A 37 -37.78 10.98 5.34
C LEU A 37 -38.23 12.34 4.84
N ARG A 38 -38.98 12.39 3.73
CA ARG A 38 -39.52 13.63 3.10
C ARG A 38 -38.42 14.64 2.73
N VAL A 39 -37.22 14.17 2.45
CA VAL A 39 -36.09 14.99 1.94
C VAL A 39 -36.04 14.85 0.44
N ARG A 40 -36.37 15.94 -0.28
CA ARG A 40 -36.35 15.96 -1.73
C ARG A 40 -34.93 16.01 -2.27
N GLY A 41 -34.64 15.24 -3.32
CA GLY A 41 -33.38 15.30 -4.02
C GLY A 41 -32.68 13.94 -4.16
N ASP A 42 -31.40 13.99 -4.47
CA ASP A 42 -30.55 12.79 -4.61
C ASP A 42 -29.83 12.46 -3.32
N VAL A 43 -29.61 11.16 -3.08
CA VAL A 43 -28.91 10.66 -1.88
C VAL A 43 -27.50 11.25 -1.80
N SER A 44 -26.76 11.31 -2.92
CA SER A 44 -25.40 11.83 -2.96
C SER A 44 -25.36 13.34 -2.65
N GLU A 45 -26.33 14.11 -3.17
CA GLU A 45 -26.45 15.55 -2.86
C GLU A 45 -26.72 15.80 -1.38
N GLN A 46 -27.59 15.00 -0.79
CA GLN A 46 -27.89 15.10 0.64
C GLN A 46 -26.70 14.73 1.52
N VAL A 47 -25.92 13.68 1.13
CA VAL A 47 -24.67 13.32 1.83
C VAL A 47 -23.66 14.47 1.76
N LEU A 48 -23.46 15.07 0.59
CA LEU A 48 -22.57 16.22 0.41
C LEU A 48 -23.02 17.42 1.26
N HIS A 49 -24.33 17.68 1.31
CA HIS A 49 -24.90 18.75 2.13
C HIS A 49 -24.60 18.54 3.62
N LEU A 50 -24.89 17.35 4.15
CA LEU A 50 -24.61 17.00 5.55
C LEU A 50 -23.12 17.05 5.88
N ALA A 51 -22.26 16.62 4.96
CA ALA A 51 -20.80 16.69 5.14
C ALA A 51 -20.29 18.14 5.18
N ARG A 52 -20.84 19.03 4.34
CA ARG A 52 -20.56 20.48 4.43
C ARG A 52 -20.96 21.07 5.77
N MET A 53 -22.14 20.69 6.28
CA MET A 53 -22.59 21.12 7.61
C MET A 53 -21.65 20.63 8.73
N ALA A 54 -21.18 19.38 8.63
CA ALA A 54 -20.21 18.81 9.58
C ALA A 54 -18.87 19.59 9.55
N ASN A 55 -18.34 19.82 8.35
CA ASN A 55 -17.12 20.59 8.17
C ASN A 55 -17.26 22.05 8.67
N SER A 56 -18.39 22.71 8.37
CA SER A 56 -18.66 24.07 8.86
C SER A 56 -18.85 24.14 10.38
N ALA A 57 -19.18 23.02 11.03
CA ALA A 57 -19.25 22.89 12.48
C ALA A 57 -17.92 22.41 13.09
N SER A 58 -16.84 22.39 12.31
CA SER A 58 -15.49 21.97 12.70
C SER A 58 -15.44 20.53 13.27
N LEU A 59 -16.24 19.63 12.70
CA LEU A 59 -16.10 18.20 12.99
C LEU A 59 -14.85 17.66 12.28
N ASP A 60 -14.25 16.64 12.87
CA ASP A 60 -13.01 16.05 12.37
C ASP A 60 -13.23 15.19 11.12
N GLY A 61 -14.49 14.78 10.85
CA GLY A 61 -14.83 14.00 9.68
C GLY A 61 -16.29 13.55 9.66
N VAL A 62 -16.60 12.61 8.75
CA VAL A 62 -17.94 12.03 8.60
C VAL A 62 -17.92 10.53 8.42
N ILE A 63 -19.05 9.90 8.80
CA ILE A 63 -19.40 8.53 8.42
C ILE A 63 -20.27 8.62 7.16
N CYS A 64 -19.86 7.95 6.08
CA CYS A 64 -20.51 8.02 4.76
C CYS A 64 -20.48 6.67 4.04
N SER A 65 -21.25 6.52 2.96
CA SER A 65 -21.15 5.33 2.09
C SER A 65 -19.92 5.40 1.20
N GLY A 66 -19.36 4.24 0.85
CA GLY A 66 -18.22 4.13 -0.06
C GLY A 66 -18.46 4.73 -1.45
N LEU A 67 -19.72 4.89 -1.85
CA LEU A 67 -20.08 5.50 -3.15
C LEU A 67 -19.81 7.01 -3.21
N GLU A 68 -19.83 7.69 -2.08
CA GLU A 68 -19.61 9.13 -2.00
C GLU A 68 -18.17 9.52 -1.61
N VAL A 69 -17.35 8.56 -1.17
CA VAL A 69 -15.99 8.82 -0.65
C VAL A 69 -15.16 9.68 -1.60
N LYS A 70 -15.08 9.31 -2.88
CA LYS A 70 -14.27 10.06 -3.84
C LYS A 70 -14.70 11.53 -3.94
N LYS A 71 -16.00 11.79 -4.04
CA LYS A 71 -16.54 13.17 -4.12
C LYS A 71 -16.26 13.96 -2.85
N LEU A 72 -16.36 13.31 -1.68
CA LEU A 72 -16.06 13.93 -0.38
C LEU A 72 -14.57 14.23 -0.24
N ARG A 73 -13.72 13.30 -0.66
CA ARG A 73 -12.25 13.47 -0.65
C ARG A 73 -11.82 14.62 -1.57
N ASP A 74 -12.37 14.68 -2.78
CA ASP A 74 -12.10 15.77 -3.73
C ASP A 74 -12.57 17.13 -3.18
N LEU A 75 -13.64 17.17 -2.38
CA LEU A 75 -14.21 18.40 -1.84
C LEU A 75 -13.50 18.91 -0.57
N PHE A 76 -13.10 18.01 0.34
CA PHE A 76 -12.60 18.38 1.68
C PHE A 76 -11.11 18.12 1.88
N GLY A 77 -10.42 17.48 0.92
CA GLY A 77 -8.99 17.16 1.02
C GLY A 77 -8.69 16.06 2.06
N GLN A 78 -7.40 15.90 2.39
CA GLN A 78 -6.91 14.77 3.21
C GLN A 78 -7.14 14.94 4.73
N ASN A 79 -7.37 16.16 5.20
CA ASN A 79 -7.51 16.43 6.64
C ASN A 79 -8.92 16.14 7.21
N PHE A 80 -9.89 15.81 6.35
CA PHE A 80 -11.26 15.50 6.76
C PHE A 80 -11.47 13.99 6.72
N LEU A 81 -11.69 13.38 7.88
CA LEU A 81 -11.78 11.93 8.03
C LEU A 81 -13.04 11.35 7.38
N LEU A 82 -12.86 10.31 6.60
CA LEU A 82 -13.93 9.57 5.94
C LEU A 82 -13.98 8.13 6.47
N VAL A 83 -15.00 7.82 7.25
CA VAL A 83 -15.24 6.50 7.85
C VAL A 83 -16.38 5.81 7.09
N VAL A 84 -16.10 4.62 6.56
CA VAL A 84 -17.01 3.92 5.63
C VAL A 84 -17.51 2.60 6.22
N PRO A 85 -18.75 2.55 6.71
CA PRO A 85 -19.43 1.31 7.08
C PRO A 85 -20.05 0.64 5.86
N GLY A 86 -20.51 -0.60 6.06
CA GLY A 86 -21.29 -1.31 5.03
C GLY A 86 -20.45 -1.81 3.86
N VAL A 87 -19.15 -1.97 4.04
CA VAL A 87 -18.26 -2.59 3.04
C VAL A 87 -18.39 -4.12 3.08
N ARG A 88 -18.23 -4.77 1.92
CA ARG A 88 -18.31 -6.23 1.75
C ARG A 88 -17.31 -6.71 0.71
N GLN A 89 -16.66 -7.85 0.94
CA GLN A 89 -15.79 -8.48 -0.07
C GLN A 89 -16.59 -8.95 -1.30
N ASN A 90 -17.77 -9.51 -1.06
CA ASN A 90 -18.67 -9.99 -2.13
C ASN A 90 -19.96 -9.16 -2.17
N ARG A 91 -20.24 -8.55 -3.34
CA ARG A 91 -21.47 -7.77 -3.57
C ARG A 91 -22.77 -8.60 -3.60
N LYS A 92 -22.68 -9.96 -3.52
CA LYS A 92 -23.81 -10.90 -3.70
C LYS A 92 -24.47 -11.36 -2.40
N THR A 93 -24.07 -10.86 -1.23
CA THR A 93 -24.70 -11.29 0.02
C THR A 93 -26.01 -10.55 0.28
N TRP A 94 -27.04 -11.30 0.57
CA TRP A 94 -28.40 -10.85 0.95
C TRP A 94 -28.33 -10.12 2.28
N ASP A 95 -28.34 -8.78 2.25
CA ASP A 95 -28.29 -7.96 3.43
C ASP A 95 -29.05 -6.64 3.19
N ASP A 96 -29.41 -5.95 4.29
CA ASP A 96 -30.08 -4.64 4.35
C ASP A 96 -29.28 -3.47 3.73
N GLN A 97 -28.06 -3.73 3.29
CA GLN A 97 -27.17 -2.72 2.73
C GLN A 97 -27.33 -2.59 1.20
N ILE A 98 -27.88 -1.45 0.76
CA ILE A 98 -28.16 -1.19 -0.68
C ILE A 98 -26.96 -0.56 -1.39
N ARG A 99 -26.10 0.20 -0.66
CA ARG A 99 -24.98 0.97 -1.20
C ARG A 99 -23.66 0.39 -0.73
N VAL A 100 -23.28 -0.74 -1.32
CA VAL A 100 -22.11 -1.54 -0.93
C VAL A 100 -20.95 -1.33 -1.87
N VAL A 101 -19.76 -1.16 -1.32
CA VAL A 101 -18.46 -1.21 -2.00
C VAL A 101 -17.56 -2.25 -1.33
N THR A 102 -16.49 -2.68 -2.01
CA THR A 102 -15.48 -3.52 -1.35
C THR A 102 -14.58 -2.68 -0.44
N PRO A 103 -13.93 -3.28 0.58
CA PRO A 103 -12.95 -2.60 1.41
C PRO A 103 -11.87 -1.91 0.58
N SER A 104 -11.34 -2.62 -0.42
CA SER A 104 -10.33 -2.12 -1.36
C SER A 104 -10.81 -0.89 -2.15
N GLU A 105 -12.04 -0.95 -2.69
CA GLU A 105 -12.63 0.19 -3.41
C GLU A 105 -12.82 1.41 -2.50
N ALA A 106 -13.27 1.21 -1.25
CA ALA A 106 -13.43 2.30 -0.30
C ALA A 106 -12.10 3.03 -0.03
N ILE A 107 -11.05 2.27 0.27
CA ILE A 107 -9.71 2.82 0.52
C ILE A 107 -9.14 3.47 -0.74
N LYS A 108 -9.25 2.83 -1.90
CA LYS A 108 -8.81 3.40 -3.20
C LYS A 108 -9.48 4.74 -3.51
N ASN A 109 -10.75 4.89 -3.13
CA ASN A 109 -11.49 6.13 -3.31
C ASN A 109 -11.15 7.20 -2.26
N GLY A 110 -10.31 6.89 -1.26
CA GLY A 110 -9.81 7.83 -0.27
C GLY A 110 -10.50 7.75 1.11
N ALA A 111 -11.10 6.61 1.48
CA ALA A 111 -11.55 6.38 2.85
C ALA A 111 -10.35 6.23 3.79
N ASP A 112 -10.42 6.83 4.99
CA ASP A 112 -9.40 6.66 6.03
C ASP A 112 -9.64 5.39 6.84
N TYR A 113 -10.91 5.04 7.07
CA TYR A 113 -11.32 3.88 7.84
C TYR A 113 -12.49 3.14 7.18
N VAL A 114 -12.46 1.81 7.27
CA VAL A 114 -13.60 0.96 6.93
C VAL A 114 -14.13 0.24 8.16
N VAL A 115 -15.46 0.12 8.26
CA VAL A 115 -16.13 -0.59 9.36
C VAL A 115 -16.77 -1.86 8.82
N ILE A 116 -16.26 -3.00 9.29
CA ILE A 116 -16.70 -4.32 8.84
C ILE A 116 -17.16 -5.12 10.06
N GLY A 117 -18.41 -5.54 10.03
CA GLY A 117 -19.05 -6.23 11.16
C GLY A 117 -19.38 -7.68 10.81
N ARG A 118 -20.64 -7.92 10.41
CA ARG A 118 -21.26 -9.25 10.26
C ARG A 118 -20.49 -10.21 9.33
N GLU A 119 -19.81 -9.71 8.32
CA GLU A 119 -19.00 -10.53 7.41
C GLU A 119 -17.85 -11.23 8.17
N ILE A 120 -17.25 -10.57 9.15
CA ILE A 120 -16.23 -11.16 10.02
C ILE A 120 -16.90 -11.97 11.13
N THR A 121 -17.82 -11.35 11.88
CA THR A 121 -18.32 -11.91 13.15
C THR A 121 -19.26 -13.09 12.99
N LYS A 122 -19.89 -13.26 11.80
CA LYS A 122 -20.76 -14.41 11.47
C LYS A 122 -20.08 -15.47 10.63
N SER A 123 -18.80 -15.30 10.31
CA SER A 123 -18.02 -16.28 9.58
C SER A 123 -17.68 -17.49 10.46
N GLU A 124 -17.59 -18.67 9.87
CA GLU A 124 -17.07 -19.88 10.54
C GLU A 124 -15.60 -19.72 10.95
N ASN A 125 -14.84 -18.87 10.25
CA ASN A 125 -13.46 -18.55 10.58
C ASN A 125 -13.22 -17.01 10.51
N PRO A 126 -13.55 -16.27 11.59
CA PRO A 126 -13.42 -14.80 11.62
C PRO A 126 -12.00 -14.30 11.35
N ALA A 127 -10.98 -15.00 11.87
CA ALA A 127 -9.58 -14.62 11.69
C ALA A 127 -9.16 -14.70 10.21
N ARG A 128 -9.57 -15.76 9.52
CA ARG A 128 -9.30 -15.92 8.07
C ARG A 128 -9.96 -14.81 7.26
N ILE A 129 -11.23 -14.51 7.52
CA ILE A 129 -11.93 -13.43 6.80
C ILE A 129 -11.31 -12.07 7.10
N PHE A 130 -10.94 -11.82 8.36
CA PHE A 130 -10.24 -10.59 8.73
C PHE A 130 -8.93 -10.43 7.94
N ASN A 131 -8.09 -11.47 7.90
CA ASN A 131 -6.83 -11.43 7.15
C ASN A 131 -7.05 -11.23 5.65
N GLN A 132 -8.01 -11.93 5.04
CA GLN A 132 -8.36 -11.71 3.63
C GLN A 132 -8.79 -10.27 3.34
N ILE A 133 -9.51 -9.63 4.26
CA ILE A 133 -9.90 -8.23 4.14
C ILE A 133 -8.69 -7.32 4.26
N VAL A 134 -7.84 -7.56 5.26
CA VAL A 134 -6.60 -6.80 5.45
C VAL A 134 -5.72 -6.90 4.21
N ASP A 135 -5.52 -8.10 3.68
CA ASP A 135 -4.74 -8.34 2.46
C ASP A 135 -5.32 -7.56 1.28
N SER A 136 -6.65 -7.59 1.10
CA SER A 136 -7.33 -6.85 0.03
C SER A 136 -7.18 -5.32 0.14
N ILE A 137 -7.07 -4.81 1.36
CA ILE A 137 -6.83 -3.38 1.64
C ILE A 137 -5.34 -3.06 1.45
N GLN A 138 -4.46 -3.93 1.92
CA GLN A 138 -3.01 -3.80 1.73
C GLN A 138 -2.65 -3.76 0.25
N ASP A 139 -3.30 -4.56 -0.59
CA ASP A 139 -3.16 -4.51 -2.05
C ASP A 139 -3.47 -3.12 -2.63
N VAL A 140 -4.28 -2.31 -1.97
CA VAL A 140 -4.60 -0.94 -2.37
C VAL A 140 -3.65 0.09 -1.74
N VAL A 141 -3.36 -0.06 -0.46
CA VAL A 141 -2.44 0.83 0.29
C VAL A 141 -1.01 0.63 -0.20
N VAL A 142 -0.67 -0.61 -0.53
CA VAL A 142 0.65 -1.03 -1.05
C VAL A 142 0.70 -0.95 -2.59
N GLY A 143 -0.40 -0.51 -3.23
CA GLY A 143 -0.52 -0.41 -4.68
C GLY A 143 -0.72 -1.78 -5.31
N GLY A 144 -1.98 -2.09 -5.56
CA GLY A 144 -2.41 -3.40 -6.07
C GLY A 144 -1.54 -3.95 -7.18
N ILE A 145 -1.14 -5.19 -7.02
CA ILE A 145 -0.43 -5.93 -8.06
C ILE A 145 -1.48 -6.40 -9.07
N ASP A 146 -1.22 -6.12 -10.35
CA ASP A 146 -1.86 -6.84 -11.43
C ASP A 146 -1.39 -8.31 -11.32
N LYS A 147 -2.24 -9.22 -10.80
CA LYS A 147 -1.86 -10.62 -10.49
C LYS A 147 -1.27 -11.35 -11.69
N SER A 148 -1.67 -10.98 -12.90
CA SER A 148 -1.14 -11.60 -14.13
C SER A 148 0.36 -11.36 -14.34
N PRO A 149 0.90 -10.13 -14.19
CA PRO A 149 2.34 -9.91 -14.28
C PRO A 149 3.15 -10.52 -13.12
N SER A 150 2.61 -10.59 -11.90
CA SER A 150 3.32 -11.10 -10.73
C SER A 150 3.70 -12.57 -10.87
N VAL A 151 2.74 -13.43 -11.22
CA VAL A 151 2.98 -14.86 -11.44
C VAL A 151 4.02 -15.09 -12.54
N GLU A 152 3.92 -14.37 -13.66
CA GLU A 152 4.87 -14.43 -14.77
C GLU A 152 6.29 -14.00 -14.36
N ILE A 153 6.39 -12.95 -13.53
CA ILE A 153 7.67 -12.49 -12.99
C ILE A 153 8.24 -13.52 -12.03
N VAL A 154 7.44 -14.05 -11.11
CA VAL A 154 7.88 -15.09 -10.16
C VAL A 154 8.39 -16.32 -10.91
N LYS A 155 7.68 -16.81 -11.94
CA LYS A 155 8.12 -17.94 -12.77
C LYS A 155 9.46 -17.65 -13.44
N ALA A 156 9.64 -16.45 -14.00
CA ALA A 156 10.91 -16.04 -14.60
C ALA A 156 12.05 -15.96 -13.58
N LEU A 157 11.78 -15.42 -12.39
CA LEU A 157 12.78 -15.31 -11.32
C LEU A 157 13.18 -16.67 -10.74
N LEU A 158 12.24 -17.59 -10.56
CA LEU A 158 12.51 -18.98 -10.15
C LEU A 158 13.36 -19.70 -11.19
N HIS A 159 13.01 -19.56 -12.47
CA HIS A 159 13.72 -20.22 -13.57
C HIS A 159 15.20 -19.82 -13.65
N ILE A 160 15.54 -18.56 -13.38
CA ILE A 160 16.93 -18.08 -13.38
C ILE A 160 17.64 -18.24 -12.02
N GLY A 161 16.98 -18.86 -11.02
CA GLY A 161 17.58 -19.16 -9.72
C GLY A 161 17.72 -17.97 -8.76
N VAL A 162 16.91 -16.93 -8.92
CA VAL A 162 16.89 -15.78 -7.99
C VAL A 162 16.51 -16.22 -6.58
N PHE A 163 15.62 -17.20 -6.46
CA PHE A 163 15.19 -17.74 -5.17
C PHE A 163 15.87 -19.06 -4.85
N VAL A 164 16.45 -19.16 -3.64
CA VAL A 164 17.03 -20.39 -3.11
C VAL A 164 16.32 -20.75 -1.82
N PHE A 165 15.76 -21.96 -1.77
CA PHE A 165 15.04 -22.48 -0.62
C PHE A 165 15.94 -23.39 0.21
N ARG A 166 16.04 -23.17 1.53
CA ARG A 166 16.80 -23.99 2.48
C ARG A 166 16.04 -24.09 3.81
N PRO A 167 14.91 -24.80 3.87
CA PRO A 167 14.10 -24.90 5.07
C PRO A 167 14.85 -25.58 6.24
N GLN A 168 15.72 -26.54 5.92
CA GLN A 168 16.49 -27.30 6.96
C GLN A 168 17.77 -26.58 7.42
N LYS A 169 18.29 -25.63 6.61
CA LYS A 169 19.51 -24.88 6.93
C LYS A 169 19.35 -23.42 6.50
N PRO A 170 18.59 -22.62 7.27
CA PRO A 170 18.29 -21.24 6.92
C PRO A 170 19.50 -20.37 6.69
N PHE A 171 19.32 -19.35 5.84
CA PHE A 171 20.29 -18.28 5.63
C PHE A 171 20.22 -17.27 6.78
N THR A 172 21.34 -16.67 7.15
CA THR A 172 21.35 -15.53 8.05
C THR A 172 21.42 -14.24 7.27
N TRP A 173 20.40 -13.40 7.33
CA TRP A 173 20.42 -12.09 6.72
C TRP A 173 21.32 -11.12 7.48
N VAL A 174 21.69 -9.99 6.85
CA VAL A 174 22.48 -8.93 7.49
C VAL A 174 21.78 -8.38 8.74
N SER A 175 20.45 -8.42 8.76
CA SER A 175 19.61 -8.06 9.94
C SER A 175 19.68 -9.06 11.09
N GLY A 176 20.33 -10.21 10.91
CA GLY A 176 20.36 -11.32 11.88
C GLY A 176 19.19 -12.31 11.78
N ILE A 177 18.20 -12.03 10.91
CA ILE A 177 17.05 -12.91 10.71
C ILE A 177 17.50 -14.21 10.04
N GLN A 178 17.05 -15.36 10.60
CA GLN A 178 17.23 -16.67 9.98
C GLN A 178 16.11 -16.89 8.97
N SER A 179 16.43 -17.00 7.67
CA SER A 179 15.44 -17.14 6.61
C SER A 179 15.64 -18.44 5.82
N PRO A 180 14.60 -19.25 5.62
CA PRO A 180 14.65 -20.43 4.75
C PRO A 180 14.63 -20.07 3.25
N VAL A 181 14.40 -18.80 2.92
CA VAL A 181 14.35 -18.29 1.54
C VAL A 181 15.39 -17.18 1.37
N TYR A 182 16.21 -17.29 0.35
CA TYR A 182 17.16 -16.26 -0.07
C TYR A 182 16.78 -15.75 -1.45
N CYS A 183 16.76 -14.43 -1.62
CA CYS A 183 16.50 -13.75 -2.88
C CYS A 183 17.75 -13.02 -3.35
N ASP A 184 18.26 -13.36 -4.54
CA ASP A 184 19.38 -12.67 -5.18
C ASP A 184 18.95 -12.03 -6.51
N ASN A 185 18.31 -10.88 -6.42
CA ASN A 185 17.85 -10.12 -7.58
C ASN A 185 18.97 -9.60 -8.49
N ARG A 186 20.25 -9.66 -8.04
CA ARG A 186 21.40 -9.28 -8.87
C ARG A 186 21.58 -10.21 -10.07
N LEU A 187 21.11 -11.46 -9.96
CA LEU A 187 21.12 -12.42 -11.07
C LEU A 187 20.30 -11.93 -12.27
N ILE A 188 19.25 -11.14 -12.04
CA ILE A 188 18.41 -10.56 -13.11
C ILE A 188 19.25 -9.83 -14.15
N LEU A 189 20.31 -9.17 -13.72
CA LEU A 189 21.18 -8.38 -14.61
C LEU A 189 21.88 -9.22 -15.68
N SER A 190 22.09 -10.51 -15.40
CA SER A 190 22.74 -11.46 -16.29
C SER A 190 21.79 -12.10 -17.32
N TYR A 191 20.48 -11.87 -17.20
CA TYR A 191 19.45 -12.45 -18.07
C TYR A 191 18.67 -11.34 -18.78
N PRO A 192 19.09 -10.91 -19.99
CA PRO A 192 18.51 -9.76 -20.67
C PRO A 192 16.99 -9.81 -20.84
N ASP A 193 16.43 -10.95 -21.23
CA ASP A 193 14.98 -11.11 -21.45
C ASP A 193 14.17 -10.91 -20.17
N VAL A 194 14.64 -11.48 -19.05
CA VAL A 194 14.01 -11.32 -17.73
C VAL A 194 14.16 -9.90 -17.24
N ARG A 195 15.34 -9.34 -17.34
CA ARG A 195 15.65 -7.96 -16.97
C ARG A 195 14.76 -6.96 -17.73
N ASP A 196 14.65 -7.10 -19.04
CA ASP A 196 13.86 -6.20 -19.87
C ASP A 196 12.35 -6.31 -19.58
N ARG A 197 11.86 -7.53 -19.26
CA ARG A 197 10.50 -7.76 -18.80
C ARG A 197 10.23 -7.03 -17.47
N ILE A 198 11.12 -7.16 -16.49
CA ILE A 198 11.02 -6.49 -15.20
C ILE A 198 11.01 -4.97 -15.37
N VAL A 199 11.91 -4.42 -16.19
CA VAL A 199 11.97 -2.98 -16.47
C VAL A 199 10.65 -2.49 -17.06
N LYS A 200 10.09 -3.19 -18.05
CA LYS A 200 8.78 -2.85 -18.65
C LYS A 200 7.66 -2.86 -17.63
N CYS A 201 7.64 -3.84 -16.71
CA CYS A 201 6.64 -3.92 -15.65
C CYS A 201 6.79 -2.77 -14.65
N LEU A 202 8.02 -2.44 -14.22
CA LEU A 202 8.29 -1.28 -13.35
C LEU A 202 7.83 0.01 -14.01
N VAL A 203 8.20 0.24 -15.27
CA VAL A 203 7.81 1.44 -16.04
C VAL A 203 6.29 1.54 -16.17
N LYS A 204 5.60 0.44 -16.52
CA LYS A 204 4.14 0.41 -16.59
C LYS A 204 3.50 0.79 -15.26
N GLY A 205 3.97 0.20 -14.15
CA GLY A 205 3.48 0.48 -12.81
C GLY A 205 3.73 1.93 -12.40
N ILE A 206 4.93 2.45 -12.63
CA ILE A 206 5.28 3.84 -12.30
C ILE A 206 4.41 4.82 -13.09
N ARG A 207 4.27 4.64 -14.40
CA ARG A 207 3.40 5.50 -15.23
C ARG A 207 1.94 5.46 -14.80
N THR A 208 1.47 4.32 -14.29
CA THR A 208 0.10 4.16 -13.82
C THR A 208 -0.15 4.87 -12.49
N HIS A 209 0.76 4.73 -11.52
CA HIS A 209 0.57 5.25 -10.17
C HIS A 209 1.17 6.66 -9.97
N PHE A 210 2.20 7.00 -10.75
CA PHE A 210 2.95 8.25 -10.63
C PHE A 210 3.22 8.88 -12.01
N PRO A 211 2.18 9.28 -12.74
CA PRO A 211 2.30 9.76 -14.14
C PRO A 211 3.17 11.01 -14.28
N ASP A 212 3.35 11.77 -13.23
CA ASP A 212 4.07 13.04 -13.17
C ASP A 212 5.38 12.96 -12.36
N VAL A 213 6.03 11.79 -12.35
CA VAL A 213 7.37 11.62 -11.78
C VAL A 213 8.43 12.39 -12.58
N ASP A 214 9.35 13.04 -11.89
CA ASP A 214 10.44 13.83 -12.49
C ASP A 214 11.78 13.12 -12.48
N VAL A 215 12.04 12.25 -11.48
CA VAL A 215 13.37 11.65 -11.22
C VAL A 215 13.22 10.24 -10.71
N ILE A 216 14.09 9.35 -11.16
CA ILE A 216 14.21 7.98 -10.66
C ILE A 216 15.42 7.89 -9.72
N ALA A 217 15.24 7.34 -8.52
CA ALA A 217 16.29 7.16 -7.53
C ALA A 217 16.53 5.68 -7.24
N GLY A 218 17.75 5.19 -7.38
CA GLY A 218 18.12 3.83 -7.00
C GLY A 218 18.63 3.73 -5.56
N VAL A 219 18.25 2.69 -4.83
CA VAL A 219 18.87 2.38 -3.54
C VAL A 219 20.13 1.55 -3.76
N ALA A 220 21.25 2.01 -3.21
CA ALA A 220 22.50 1.27 -3.32
C ALA A 220 22.44 -0.03 -2.49
N THR A 221 22.92 -1.15 -3.03
CA THR A 221 23.65 -1.28 -4.28
C THR A 221 22.76 -1.88 -5.38
N ALA A 222 21.89 -2.82 -5.06
CA ALA A 222 21.17 -3.64 -6.04
C ALA A 222 20.01 -2.90 -6.73
N GLY A 223 19.46 -1.87 -6.13
CA GLY A 223 18.45 -1.02 -6.76
C GLY A 223 19.00 -0.10 -7.87
N ILE A 224 20.32 0.19 -7.85
CA ILE A 224 20.92 1.11 -8.83
C ILE A 224 20.75 0.65 -10.28
N PRO A 225 21.10 -0.59 -10.67
CA PRO A 225 20.94 -1.04 -12.04
C PRO A 225 19.49 -0.99 -12.54
N HIS A 226 18.55 -1.40 -11.70
CA HIS A 226 17.12 -1.35 -12.04
C HIS A 226 16.66 0.08 -12.25
N ALA A 227 17.05 1.00 -11.35
CA ALA A 227 16.75 2.42 -11.49
C ALA A 227 17.33 3.03 -12.77
N ALA A 228 18.55 2.67 -13.14
CA ALA A 228 19.20 3.15 -14.36
C ALA A 228 18.46 2.71 -15.61
N LEU A 229 18.02 1.46 -15.66
CA LEU A 229 17.26 0.93 -16.79
C LEU A 229 15.85 1.53 -16.87
N VAL A 230 15.18 1.70 -15.74
CA VAL A 230 13.87 2.36 -15.66
C VAL A 230 13.97 3.82 -16.08
N ALA A 231 14.95 4.56 -15.58
CA ALA A 231 15.18 5.96 -15.94
C ALA A 231 15.42 6.13 -17.44
N ARG A 232 16.23 5.25 -18.04
CA ARG A 232 16.46 5.24 -19.48
C ARG A 232 15.17 4.99 -20.27
N GLU A 233 14.37 4.00 -19.86
CA GLU A 233 13.14 3.63 -20.57
C GLU A 233 12.05 4.72 -20.43
N MET A 234 12.11 5.50 -19.36
CA MET A 234 11.19 6.62 -19.11
C MET A 234 11.70 7.96 -19.64
N ASP A 235 12.96 8.02 -20.11
CA ASP A 235 13.67 9.25 -20.50
C ASP A 235 13.70 10.28 -19.36
N LEU A 236 14.00 9.81 -18.14
CA LEU A 236 14.04 10.63 -16.91
C LEU A 236 15.46 10.69 -16.33
N PRO A 237 15.80 11.77 -15.61
CA PRO A 237 16.99 11.85 -14.79
C PRO A 237 17.06 10.72 -13.75
N MET A 238 18.29 10.25 -13.49
CA MET A 238 18.56 9.21 -12.49
C MET A 238 19.54 9.71 -11.45
N ILE A 239 19.24 9.39 -10.19
CA ILE A 239 20.12 9.56 -9.02
C ILE A 239 20.19 8.24 -8.25
N TYR A 240 21.10 8.12 -7.29
CA TYR A 240 21.07 7.00 -6.35
C TYR A 240 21.47 7.39 -4.93
N VAL A 241 20.99 6.63 -3.95
CA VAL A 241 21.23 6.88 -2.53
C VAL A 241 22.09 5.77 -1.94
N ARG A 242 23.17 6.14 -1.27
CA ARG A 242 24.12 5.23 -0.62
C ARG A 242 23.74 5.01 0.84
N HIS A 243 24.07 3.83 1.37
CA HIS A 243 23.88 3.52 2.78
C HIS A 243 24.74 4.40 3.71
N GLN A 244 25.98 4.71 3.28
CA GLN A 244 26.91 5.51 4.08
C GLN A 244 27.41 6.72 3.28
N ALA A 245 27.62 7.84 3.98
CA ALA A 245 28.29 9.01 3.41
C ALA A 245 29.78 8.70 3.12
N LYS A 246 30.36 9.41 2.14
CA LYS A 246 31.82 9.32 1.88
C LYS A 246 32.57 9.94 3.06
N GLY A 247 33.59 9.23 3.56
CA GLY A 247 34.42 9.69 4.70
C GLY A 247 35.33 10.90 4.41
N HIS A 248 35.36 11.44 3.18
CA HIS A 248 36.14 12.63 2.80
C HIS A 248 35.31 13.44 1.78
N GLY A 249 35.02 14.70 2.10
CA GLY A 249 34.23 15.63 1.31
C GLY A 249 32.77 15.70 1.76
N LYS A 250 31.93 16.40 1.00
CA LYS A 250 30.50 16.60 1.34
C LYS A 250 29.86 15.30 1.81
N GLU A 251 29.26 15.31 3.00
CA GLU A 251 28.53 14.18 3.64
C GLU A 251 27.27 13.78 2.87
N ASN A 252 27.28 13.84 1.54
CA ASN A 252 26.14 13.53 0.72
C ASN A 252 26.00 12.01 0.50
N LYS A 253 24.87 11.46 0.97
CA LYS A 253 24.44 10.09 0.64
C LYS A 253 23.90 9.99 -0.78
N ILE A 254 23.54 11.10 -1.43
CA ILE A 254 22.92 11.16 -2.76
C ILE A 254 23.96 11.46 -3.80
N GLU A 255 24.00 10.65 -4.83
CA GLU A 255 24.85 10.83 -6.02
C GLU A 255 23.95 11.17 -7.22
N GLY A 256 24.38 12.15 -8.01
CA GLY A 256 23.58 12.77 -9.06
C GLY A 256 23.01 14.12 -8.62
N TYR A 257 22.06 14.64 -9.42
CA TYR A 257 21.48 15.95 -9.19
C TYR A 257 19.96 15.96 -9.41
N PHE A 258 19.22 16.61 -8.54
CA PHE A 258 17.82 16.93 -8.70
C PHE A 258 17.51 18.32 -8.11
N ARG A 259 16.41 18.92 -8.53
CA ARG A 259 15.95 20.22 -8.01
C ARG A 259 15.00 20.02 -6.83
N ARG A 260 15.02 20.94 -5.87
CA ARG A 260 14.06 20.91 -4.76
C ARG A 260 12.62 20.86 -5.28
N GLY A 261 11.80 20.03 -4.66
CA GLY A 261 10.39 19.85 -5.00
C GLY A 261 10.12 18.88 -6.16
N GLN A 262 11.15 18.38 -6.87
CA GLN A 262 10.93 17.36 -7.89
C GLN A 262 10.36 16.09 -7.30
N LYS A 263 9.45 15.46 -8.03
CA LYS A 263 8.79 14.20 -7.68
C LYS A 263 9.71 13.03 -8.00
N ILE A 264 10.03 12.26 -6.97
CA ILE A 264 11.02 11.19 -7.04
C ILE A 264 10.35 9.86 -6.75
N ILE A 265 10.62 8.85 -7.59
CA ILE A 265 10.32 7.45 -7.30
C ILE A 265 11.61 6.72 -6.94
N VAL A 266 11.58 6.01 -5.81
CA VAL A 266 12.69 5.20 -5.33
C VAL A 266 12.55 3.77 -5.85
N ILE A 267 13.62 3.21 -6.40
CA ILE A 267 13.69 1.82 -6.89
C ILE A 267 14.59 1.01 -5.97
N GLU A 268 14.04 -0.10 -5.48
CA GLU A 268 14.76 -1.10 -4.70
C GLU A 268 14.72 -2.46 -5.42
N ASP A 269 15.67 -3.34 -5.15
CA ASP A 269 15.65 -4.70 -5.71
C ASP A 269 14.62 -5.59 -4.95
N HIS A 270 14.66 -5.58 -3.62
CA HIS A 270 13.65 -6.27 -2.81
C HIS A 270 13.39 -5.56 -1.47
N ILE A 271 12.20 -5.79 -0.94
CA ILE A 271 11.80 -5.26 0.37
C ILE A 271 11.63 -6.43 1.36
N SER A 272 12.45 -6.43 2.40
CA SER A 272 12.25 -7.22 3.62
C SER A 272 11.54 -6.39 4.70
N THR A 273 12.27 -5.67 5.53
CA THR A 273 11.72 -4.70 6.49
C THR A 273 11.53 -3.30 5.93
N GLY A 274 12.02 -3.01 4.73
CA GLY A 274 11.96 -1.70 4.08
C GLY A 274 12.94 -0.67 4.61
N LYS A 275 13.81 -1.02 5.58
CA LYS A 275 14.72 -0.07 6.24
C LYS A 275 15.59 0.70 5.24
N SER A 276 16.26 0.03 4.31
CA SER A 276 17.15 0.67 3.33
C SER A 276 16.40 1.67 2.44
N ALA A 277 15.22 1.29 1.96
CA ALA A 277 14.39 2.16 1.13
C ALA A 277 13.91 3.39 1.90
N ILE A 278 13.53 3.24 3.18
CA ILE A 278 13.07 4.34 4.03
C ILE A 278 14.23 5.29 4.39
N GLU A 279 15.42 4.77 4.64
CA GLU A 279 16.63 5.60 4.82
C GLU A 279 16.92 6.43 3.55
N ALA A 280 16.73 5.86 2.37
CA ALA A 280 16.86 6.58 1.11
C ALA A 280 15.76 7.65 0.95
N VAL A 281 14.50 7.32 1.27
CA VAL A 281 13.37 8.28 1.28
C VAL A 281 13.68 9.46 2.20
N SER A 282 14.15 9.21 3.41
CA SER A 282 14.49 10.25 4.39
C SER A 282 15.60 11.16 3.85
N ALA A 283 16.69 10.60 3.34
CA ALA A 283 17.80 11.37 2.76
C ALA A 283 17.35 12.25 1.58
N LEU A 284 16.47 11.73 0.71
CA LEU A 284 15.94 12.49 -0.43
C LEU A 284 15.03 13.65 0.03
N ARG A 285 14.18 13.41 1.04
CA ARG A 285 13.31 14.44 1.64
C ARG A 285 14.12 15.53 2.34
N GLU A 286 15.15 15.16 3.10
CA GLU A 286 16.07 16.10 3.74
C GLU A 286 16.79 16.99 2.72
N ALA A 287 17.12 16.44 1.55
CA ALA A 287 17.68 17.19 0.43
C ALA A 287 16.65 18.05 -0.32
N GLY A 288 15.37 17.99 0.08
CA GLY A 288 14.29 18.80 -0.47
C GLY A 288 13.55 18.16 -1.64
N GLY A 289 13.74 16.86 -1.90
CA GLY A 289 12.97 16.10 -2.87
C GLY A 289 11.57 15.75 -2.37
N HIS A 290 10.61 15.61 -3.27
CA HIS A 290 9.29 15.08 -2.98
C HIS A 290 9.24 13.61 -3.38
N VAL A 291 9.44 12.71 -2.40
CA VAL A 291 9.36 11.27 -2.67
C VAL A 291 7.90 10.84 -2.75
N SER A 292 7.46 10.48 -3.95
CA SER A 292 6.07 10.10 -4.26
C SER A 292 5.80 8.62 -3.92
N GLY A 293 6.81 7.75 -4.00
CA GLY A 293 6.66 6.33 -3.68
C GLY A 293 7.94 5.53 -3.85
N VAL A 294 7.85 4.25 -3.50
CA VAL A 294 8.91 3.26 -3.66
C VAL A 294 8.41 2.12 -4.54
N TYR A 295 9.24 1.64 -5.44
CA TYR A 295 8.99 0.43 -6.24
C TYR A 295 10.07 -0.60 -6.02
N SER A 296 9.70 -1.89 -5.87
CA SER A 296 10.65 -3.00 -5.82
C SER A 296 10.31 -4.10 -6.79
N VAL A 297 11.28 -4.96 -7.10
CA VAL A 297 11.04 -6.16 -7.90
C VAL A 297 10.33 -7.22 -7.07
N PHE A 298 10.70 -7.37 -5.79
CA PHE A 298 10.14 -8.38 -4.90
C PHE A 298 9.90 -7.83 -3.49
N SER A 299 8.89 -8.35 -2.80
CA SER A 299 8.68 -8.11 -1.37
C SER A 299 8.39 -9.40 -0.61
N TYR A 300 9.01 -9.52 0.56
CA TYR A 300 8.70 -10.59 1.52
C TYR A 300 7.33 -10.40 2.21
N GLY A 301 6.66 -9.27 2.05
CA GLY A 301 5.35 -9.01 2.65
C GLY A 301 5.35 -8.95 4.18
N LEU A 302 6.49 -8.66 4.83
CA LEU A 302 6.57 -8.62 6.29
C LEU A 302 5.75 -7.45 6.85
N LYS A 303 4.99 -7.69 7.92
CA LYS A 303 4.23 -6.64 8.64
C LYS A 303 5.11 -5.45 9.06
N GLN A 304 6.37 -5.73 9.41
CA GLN A 304 7.35 -4.69 9.73
C GLN A 304 7.57 -3.72 8.56
N ALA A 305 7.58 -4.20 7.31
CA ALA A 305 7.71 -3.32 6.15
C ALA A 305 6.49 -2.40 6.04
N VAL A 306 5.28 -2.97 6.11
CA VAL A 306 4.02 -2.19 6.06
C VAL A 306 4.00 -1.12 7.14
N HIS A 307 4.33 -1.48 8.38
CA HIS A 307 4.43 -0.55 9.51
C HIS A 307 5.42 0.58 9.21
N ASN A 308 6.64 0.24 8.82
CA ASN A 308 7.70 1.20 8.57
C ASN A 308 7.36 2.18 7.42
N PHE A 309 6.78 1.69 6.32
CA PHE A 309 6.34 2.54 5.21
C PHE A 309 5.16 3.43 5.58
N THR A 310 4.25 2.94 6.43
CA THR A 310 3.13 3.72 6.98
C THR A 310 3.64 4.86 7.87
N GLU A 311 4.56 4.57 8.80
CA GLU A 311 5.19 5.60 9.64
C GLU A 311 5.97 6.62 8.80
N ALA A 312 6.67 6.17 7.76
CA ALA A 312 7.38 7.05 6.85
C ALA A 312 6.45 7.83 5.90
N GLN A 313 5.15 7.57 5.92
CA GLN A 313 4.16 8.20 5.05
C GLN A 313 4.60 8.18 3.57
N VAL A 314 4.99 7.02 3.08
CA VAL A 314 5.35 6.81 1.67
C VAL A 314 4.77 5.49 1.17
N PRO A 315 4.01 5.49 0.07
CA PRO A 315 3.50 4.26 -0.51
C PRO A 315 4.62 3.44 -1.12
N PHE A 316 4.52 2.12 -1.03
CA PHE A 316 5.42 1.23 -1.74
C PHE A 316 4.67 0.19 -2.57
N PHE A 317 5.30 -0.24 -3.66
CA PHE A 317 4.76 -1.16 -4.65
C PHE A 317 5.81 -2.22 -4.96
N THR A 318 5.37 -3.41 -5.33
CA THR A 318 6.28 -4.48 -5.74
C THR A 318 5.72 -5.24 -6.93
N LEU A 319 6.59 -5.78 -7.78
CA LEU A 319 6.17 -6.58 -8.93
C LEU A 319 5.82 -8.02 -8.54
N ALA A 320 6.49 -8.57 -7.54
CA ALA A 320 6.29 -9.93 -7.08
C ALA A 320 6.27 -10.00 -5.54
N ARG A 321 5.43 -10.87 -4.98
CA ARG A 321 5.25 -11.06 -3.54
C ARG A 321 5.64 -12.45 -3.10
N PHE A 322 5.87 -12.59 -1.80
CA PHE A 322 6.19 -13.86 -1.16
C PHE A 322 5.06 -14.91 -1.33
N GLU A 323 3.80 -14.49 -1.24
CA GLU A 323 2.65 -15.38 -1.42
C GLU A 323 2.63 -15.97 -2.84
N ASP A 324 2.80 -15.12 -3.87
CA ASP A 324 2.87 -15.54 -5.27
C ASP A 324 4.07 -16.47 -5.50
N LEU A 325 5.21 -16.21 -4.83
CA LEU A 325 6.38 -17.07 -4.88
C LEU A 325 6.09 -18.47 -4.32
N MET A 326 5.40 -18.56 -3.18
CA MET A 326 5.09 -19.84 -2.55
C MET A 326 4.14 -20.67 -3.42
N ASP A 327 3.10 -20.05 -3.98
CA ASP A 327 2.14 -20.73 -4.84
C ASP A 327 2.82 -21.28 -6.11
N VAL A 328 3.60 -20.46 -6.80
CA VAL A 328 4.33 -20.87 -8.02
C VAL A 328 5.40 -21.92 -7.71
N ALA A 329 6.12 -21.77 -6.59
CA ALA A 329 7.19 -22.72 -6.25
C ALA A 329 6.66 -24.13 -5.98
N ILE A 330 5.44 -24.25 -5.46
CA ILE A 330 4.74 -25.54 -5.31
C ILE A 330 4.21 -26.03 -6.66
N GLU A 331 3.50 -25.17 -7.40
CA GLU A 331 2.90 -25.55 -8.69
C GLU A 331 3.95 -26.07 -9.68
N ASP A 332 5.10 -25.41 -9.75
CA ASP A 332 6.20 -25.75 -10.68
C ASP A 332 7.22 -26.75 -10.08
N GLY A 333 6.98 -27.27 -8.85
CA GLY A 333 7.75 -28.36 -8.23
C GLY A 333 9.13 -27.95 -7.66
N TYR A 334 9.34 -26.66 -7.34
CA TYR A 334 10.55 -26.18 -6.65
C TYR A 334 10.55 -26.50 -5.16
N LEU A 335 9.36 -26.71 -4.56
CA LEU A 335 9.14 -27.04 -3.14
C LEU A 335 8.18 -28.20 -2.99
N GLY A 336 8.45 -29.06 -1.99
CA GLY A 336 7.49 -30.04 -1.50
C GLY A 336 6.50 -29.42 -0.50
N SER A 337 5.39 -30.15 -0.22
CA SER A 337 4.35 -29.67 0.71
C SER A 337 4.89 -29.43 2.14
N GLU A 338 5.74 -30.33 2.66
CA GLU A 338 6.34 -30.19 4.00
C GLU A 338 7.28 -28.99 4.10
N GLU A 339 8.00 -28.70 3.00
CA GLU A 339 8.90 -27.55 2.92
C GLU A 339 8.12 -26.25 2.87
N ARG A 340 6.98 -26.23 2.15
CA ARG A 340 6.02 -25.13 2.14
C ARG A 340 5.58 -24.78 3.56
N ASP A 341 5.05 -25.74 4.30
CA ASP A 341 4.54 -25.51 5.64
C ASP A 341 5.62 -24.93 6.56
N THR A 342 6.86 -25.42 6.45
CA THR A 342 8.00 -24.89 7.19
C THR A 342 8.28 -23.43 6.86
N ILE A 343 8.25 -23.07 5.59
CA ILE A 343 8.55 -21.70 5.11
C ILE A 343 7.40 -20.75 5.45
N GLU A 344 6.15 -21.16 5.27
CA GLU A 344 4.97 -20.35 5.61
C GLU A 344 4.86 -20.11 7.13
N ASN A 345 5.16 -21.12 7.96
CA ASN A 345 5.23 -20.96 9.40
C ASN A 345 6.32 -19.98 9.82
N TRP A 346 7.51 -20.05 9.21
CA TRP A 346 8.57 -19.08 9.44
C TRP A 346 8.11 -17.66 9.08
N HIS A 347 7.52 -17.47 7.91
CA HIS A 347 7.03 -16.19 7.44
C HIS A 347 5.96 -15.61 8.38
N THR A 348 5.00 -16.44 8.79
CA THR A 348 3.93 -16.06 9.73
C THR A 348 4.51 -15.62 11.07
N ASN A 349 5.49 -16.35 11.60
CA ASN A 349 6.13 -16.04 12.90
C ASN A 349 6.96 -14.74 12.85
N LEU A 350 7.50 -14.35 11.70
CA LEU A 350 8.15 -13.06 11.51
C LEU A 350 7.16 -11.90 11.37
N THR A 351 5.93 -12.21 11.06
CA THR A 351 4.88 -11.20 10.86
C THR A 351 4.04 -10.96 12.12
N ILE A 352 4.32 -11.66 13.22
CA ILE A 352 3.71 -11.42 14.52
C ILE A 352 4.53 -10.38 15.27
#